data_9d442bab5f5d9657ab725c9e2991f6a0
#
_entry.id   9d442bab5f5d9657ab725c9e2991f6a0
#
_cell.length_a   1.000
_cell.length_b   1.000
_cell.length_c   1.000
_cell.angle_alpha   90.00
_cell.angle_beta   90.00
_cell.angle_gamma   90.00
#
_symmetry.space_group_name_H-M   'P 1'
#
loop_
_entity.id
_entity.type
_entity.pdbx_description
1 polymer ?
#
loop_
_entity_poly.entity_id
_entity_poly.type
_entity_poly.pdbx_seq_one_letter_code
_entity_poly.pdbx_strand_id
1 'polypeptide(L)'
;STPVMVVRRRLTYLGSFWRQLWSWVFGLLPPLTVQEKADVHRIMRRGAQPTSDFLVTLTLAAALAALGLLMDNPAIVIGAMIVAPLMTAILSVGFSIVLGDPRLFWRAVGTTIRGVALAVVMGIVVGLVVPGAEPTAQVLNLAEPSILDLAVALLAGTAAAYAISRKEISAALAGV
;
A
#
# COMPACT_ATOMS: atom_id res chain seq x y z
N SER A 1 4.33 31.43 39.22
CA SER A 1 5.44 30.53 38.82
C SER A 1 4.89 29.23 38.21
N THR A 2 4.84 29.11 37.16
CA THR A 2 4.71 28.97 35.71
C THR A 2 4.57 27.49 35.27
N PRO A 3 3.37 27.08 34.79
CA PRO A 3 3.12 25.74 34.22
C PRO A 3 3.86 25.52 32.88
N VAL A 4 4.39 26.57 32.26
CA VAL A 4 5.07 26.51 30.94
C VAL A 4 6.41 25.74 30.98
N MET A 5 7.11 25.72 32.10
CA MET A 5 8.38 24.99 32.22
C MET A 5 8.20 23.47 32.28
N VAL A 6 7.10 22.99 32.82
CA VAL A 6 6.83 21.54 32.96
C VAL A 6 6.45 20.92 31.60
N VAL A 7 5.70 21.67 30.77
CA VAL A 7 5.31 21.21 29.43
C VAL A 7 6.51 21.18 28.49
N ARG A 8 7.42 22.15 28.58
CA ARG A 8 8.63 22.19 27.77
C ARG A 8 9.60 21.04 28.09
N ARG A 9 9.67 20.62 29.35
CA ARG A 9 10.49 19.47 29.77
C ARG A 9 9.91 18.15 29.27
N ARG A 10 8.58 17.97 29.21
CA ARG A 10 7.96 16.74 28.69
C ARG A 10 8.15 16.59 27.18
N LEU A 11 8.12 17.68 26.42
CA LEU A 11 8.34 17.66 24.98
C LEU A 11 9.77 17.31 24.58
N THR A 12 10.77 17.70 25.40
CA THR A 12 12.17 17.31 25.17
C THR A 12 12.45 15.85 25.49
N TYR A 13 11.77 15.27 26.47
CA TYR A 13 11.89 13.83 26.78
C TYR A 13 11.22 12.97 25.70
N LEU A 14 10.06 13.40 25.13
CA LEU A 14 9.44 12.72 24.02
C LEU A 14 10.32 12.78 22.77
N GLY A 15 10.93 13.91 22.47
CA GLY A 15 11.84 14.06 21.32
C GLY A 15 13.13 13.22 21.45
N SER A 16 13.67 13.07 22.64
CA SER A 16 14.85 12.22 22.89
C SER A 16 14.48 10.73 22.85
N PHE A 17 13.31 10.35 23.38
CA PHE A 17 12.79 8.99 23.36
C PHE A 17 12.53 8.54 21.91
N TRP A 18 11.85 9.38 21.10
CA TRP A 18 11.64 9.11 19.68
C TRP A 18 12.94 8.98 18.90
N ARG A 19 13.91 9.86 19.14
CA ARG A 19 15.23 9.79 18.49
C ARG A 19 15.99 8.54 18.88
N GLN A 20 15.90 8.11 20.15
CA GLN A 20 16.56 6.92 20.66
C GLN A 20 15.88 5.64 20.15
N LEU A 21 14.54 5.64 20.06
CA LEU A 21 13.74 4.57 19.45
C LEU A 21 14.05 4.43 17.96
N TRP A 22 14.13 5.54 17.23
CA TRP A 22 14.52 5.56 15.83
C TRP A 22 15.94 5.05 15.61
N SER A 23 16.90 5.48 16.39
CA SER A 23 18.29 5.00 16.29
C SER A 23 18.41 3.51 16.62
N TRP A 24 17.60 3.03 17.56
CA TRP A 24 17.56 1.61 17.90
C TRP A 24 16.89 0.76 16.82
N VAL A 25 15.76 1.20 16.29
CA VAL A 25 15.05 0.54 15.18
C VAL A 25 15.91 0.55 13.91
N PHE A 26 16.53 1.68 13.56
CA PHE A 26 17.43 1.75 12.40
C PHE A 26 18.75 1.00 12.61
N GLY A 27 19.23 0.88 13.83
CA GLY A 27 20.41 0.07 14.16
C GLY A 27 20.18 -1.43 14.07
N LEU A 28 18.92 -1.89 14.20
CA LEU A 28 18.51 -3.29 13.99
C LEU A 28 18.34 -3.65 12.51
N LEU A 29 18.24 -2.65 11.63
CA LEU A 29 18.09 -2.86 10.20
C LEU A 29 19.45 -2.93 9.53
N PRO A 30 19.99 -4.12 9.18
CA PRO A 30 21.25 -4.20 8.47
C PRO A 30 21.17 -3.42 7.16
N PRO A 31 22.24 -2.71 6.76
CA PRO A 31 22.25 -1.95 5.53
C PRO A 31 21.99 -2.84 4.32
N LEU A 32 21.14 -2.38 3.38
CA LEU A 32 20.86 -3.09 2.13
C LEU A 32 22.15 -3.24 1.31
N THR A 33 22.37 -4.44 0.82
CA THR A 33 23.47 -4.73 -0.11
C THR A 33 23.27 -4.01 -1.44
N VAL A 34 24.33 -3.84 -2.20
CA VAL A 34 24.26 -3.20 -3.53
C VAL A 34 23.31 -3.95 -4.48
N GLN A 35 23.29 -5.29 -4.37
CA GLN A 35 22.40 -6.15 -5.16
C GLN A 35 20.93 -5.97 -4.78
N GLU A 36 20.61 -5.92 -3.48
CA GLU A 36 19.24 -5.67 -2.99
C GLU A 36 18.72 -4.31 -3.46
N LYS A 37 19.55 -3.27 -3.44
CA LYS A 37 19.20 -1.95 -3.95
C LYS A 37 18.87 -1.99 -5.45
N ALA A 38 19.66 -2.71 -6.24
CA ALA A 38 19.42 -2.87 -7.67
C ALA A 38 18.14 -3.65 -7.97
N ASP A 39 17.84 -4.70 -7.19
CA ASP A 39 16.62 -5.50 -7.33
C ASP A 39 15.37 -4.68 -6.97
N VAL A 40 15.40 -3.92 -5.85
CA VAL A 40 14.31 -3.00 -5.48
C VAL A 40 14.07 -1.97 -6.59
N HIS A 41 15.14 -1.38 -7.13
CA HIS A 41 15.01 -0.42 -8.22
C HIS A 41 14.36 -1.05 -9.47
N ARG A 42 14.72 -2.28 -9.78
CA ARG A 42 14.14 -3.03 -10.92
C ARG A 42 12.67 -3.33 -10.71
N ILE A 43 12.29 -3.79 -9.49
CA ILE A 43 10.90 -4.08 -9.12
C ILE A 43 10.05 -2.81 -9.22
N MET A 44 10.54 -1.69 -8.67
CA MET A 44 9.83 -0.42 -8.70
C MET A 44 9.66 0.13 -10.12
N ARG A 45 10.68 0.02 -10.96
CA ARG A 45 10.58 0.41 -12.38
C ARG A 45 9.57 -0.43 -13.15
N ARG A 46 9.49 -1.74 -12.88
CA ARG A 46 8.47 -2.62 -13.49
C ARG A 46 7.07 -2.29 -12.98
N GLY A 47 6.90 -2.07 -11.69
CA GLY A 47 5.62 -1.69 -11.09
C GLY A 47 5.08 -0.34 -11.56
N ALA A 48 5.97 0.56 -12.02
CA ALA A 48 5.60 1.84 -12.60
C ALA A 48 5.12 1.77 -14.06
N GLN A 49 5.15 0.59 -14.71
CA GLN A 49 4.76 0.43 -16.12
C GLN A 49 3.41 -0.29 -16.23
N PRO A 50 2.43 0.28 -16.95
CA PRO A 50 1.16 -0.39 -17.20
C PRO A 50 1.34 -1.44 -18.31
N THR A 51 1.74 -2.64 -17.93
CA THR A 51 1.84 -3.78 -18.84
C THR A 51 0.46 -4.38 -19.10
N SER A 52 0.30 -5.17 -20.18
CA SER A 52 -0.93 -5.94 -20.45
C SER A 52 -1.27 -6.87 -19.28
N ASP A 53 -0.28 -7.53 -18.71
CA ASP A 53 -0.46 -8.43 -17.57
C ASP A 53 -0.99 -7.67 -16.34
N PHE A 54 -0.48 -6.46 -16.10
CA PHE A 54 -0.98 -5.56 -15.05
C PHE A 54 -2.47 -5.25 -15.25
N LEU A 55 -2.88 -4.90 -16.47
CA LEU A 55 -4.27 -4.56 -16.76
C LEU A 55 -5.20 -5.76 -16.64
N VAL A 56 -4.79 -6.93 -17.13
CA VAL A 56 -5.58 -8.17 -17.05
C VAL A 56 -5.75 -8.62 -15.59
N THR A 57 -4.65 -8.71 -14.84
CA THR A 57 -4.71 -9.13 -13.43
C THR A 57 -5.49 -8.14 -12.57
N LEU A 58 -5.35 -6.84 -12.83
CA LEU A 58 -6.11 -5.81 -12.14
C LEU A 58 -7.61 -5.88 -12.45
N THR A 59 -7.99 -6.11 -13.72
CA THR A 59 -9.39 -6.26 -14.11
C THR A 59 -10.04 -7.44 -13.40
N LEU A 60 -9.36 -8.60 -13.38
CA LEU A 60 -9.84 -9.79 -12.70
C LEU A 60 -9.94 -9.56 -11.18
N ALA A 61 -8.91 -8.95 -10.58
CA ALA A 61 -8.92 -8.62 -9.16
C ALA A 61 -10.04 -7.65 -8.79
N ALA A 62 -10.29 -6.62 -9.61
CA ALA A 62 -11.36 -5.66 -9.39
C ALA A 62 -12.75 -6.32 -9.50
N ALA A 63 -12.94 -7.22 -10.46
CA ALA A 63 -14.17 -8.00 -10.59
C ALA A 63 -14.40 -8.91 -9.38
N LEU A 64 -13.35 -9.63 -8.94
CA LEU A 64 -13.41 -10.47 -7.74
C LEU A 64 -13.73 -9.64 -6.48
N ALA A 65 -13.09 -8.48 -6.31
CA ALA A 65 -13.35 -7.60 -5.18
C ALA A 65 -14.80 -7.10 -5.18
N ALA A 66 -15.31 -6.67 -6.33
CA ALA A 66 -16.69 -6.22 -6.46
C ALA A 66 -17.69 -7.34 -6.13
N LEU A 67 -17.48 -8.55 -6.63
CA LEU A 67 -18.30 -9.71 -6.29
C LEU A 67 -18.21 -10.07 -4.81
N GLY A 68 -17.01 -10.03 -4.24
CA GLY A 68 -16.79 -10.27 -2.80
C GLY A 68 -17.54 -9.27 -1.90
N LEU A 69 -17.55 -8.00 -2.29
CA LEU A 69 -18.31 -6.95 -1.60
C LEU A 69 -19.81 -7.17 -1.70
N LEU A 70 -20.33 -7.53 -2.89
CA LEU A 70 -21.76 -7.83 -3.09
C LEU A 70 -22.22 -9.08 -2.34
N MET A 71 -21.34 -10.06 -2.17
CA MET A 71 -21.60 -11.29 -1.40
C MET A 71 -21.39 -11.14 0.11
N ASP A 72 -21.02 -9.96 0.58
CA ASP A 72 -20.59 -9.69 1.97
C ASP A 72 -19.54 -10.69 2.48
N ASN A 73 -18.62 -11.08 1.60
CA ASN A 73 -17.61 -12.09 1.88
C ASN A 73 -16.19 -11.49 1.88
N PRO A 74 -15.64 -11.20 3.07
CA PRO A 74 -14.32 -10.60 3.21
C PRO A 74 -13.19 -11.49 2.70
N ALA A 75 -13.35 -12.81 2.70
CA ALA A 75 -12.31 -13.72 2.23
C ALA A 75 -12.06 -13.57 0.73
N ILE A 76 -13.13 -13.36 -0.07
CA ILE A 76 -13.00 -13.10 -1.51
C ILE A 76 -12.32 -11.76 -1.76
N VAL A 77 -12.67 -10.72 -0.98
CA VAL A 77 -12.05 -9.39 -1.08
C VAL A 77 -10.56 -9.44 -0.76
N ILE A 78 -10.16 -10.19 0.28
CA ILE A 78 -8.74 -10.40 0.62
C ILE A 78 -8.02 -11.15 -0.50
N GLY A 79 -8.63 -12.21 -1.06
CA GLY A 79 -8.10 -12.92 -2.21
C GLY A 79 -7.87 -12.00 -3.43
N ALA A 80 -8.82 -11.11 -3.71
CA ALA A 80 -8.68 -10.11 -4.76
C ALA A 80 -7.52 -9.13 -4.52
N MET A 81 -7.31 -8.71 -3.26
CA MET A 81 -6.20 -7.83 -2.89
C MET A 81 -4.82 -8.47 -3.14
N ILE A 82 -4.69 -9.78 -2.93
CA ILE A 82 -3.44 -10.52 -3.16
C ILE A 82 -3.11 -10.56 -4.66
N VAL A 83 -4.13 -10.71 -5.50
CA VAL A 83 -3.96 -10.78 -6.96
C VAL A 83 -3.71 -9.41 -7.57
N ALA A 84 -4.19 -8.33 -6.94
CA ALA A 84 -4.11 -6.97 -7.47
C ALA A 84 -2.67 -6.43 -7.48
N PRO A 85 -2.11 -6.05 -8.65
CA PRO A 85 -0.74 -5.57 -8.77
C PRO A 85 -0.56 -4.08 -8.39
N LEU A 86 -1.57 -3.43 -7.82
CA LEU A 86 -1.56 -2.00 -7.49
C LEU A 86 -0.52 -1.63 -6.43
N MET A 87 -0.21 -2.53 -5.50
CA MET A 87 0.73 -2.27 -4.41
C MET A 87 2.11 -1.86 -4.93
N THR A 88 2.63 -2.53 -5.95
CA THR A 88 3.94 -2.19 -6.54
C THR A 88 3.93 -0.84 -7.25
N ALA A 89 2.82 -0.46 -7.89
CA ALA A 89 2.68 0.85 -8.51
C ALA A 89 2.68 1.98 -7.47
N ILE A 90 1.92 1.82 -6.38
CA ILE A 90 1.84 2.79 -5.27
C ILE A 90 3.20 2.91 -4.56
N LEU A 91 3.86 1.80 -4.25
CA LEU A 91 5.20 1.82 -3.65
C LEU A 91 6.24 2.47 -4.56
N SER A 92 6.08 2.34 -5.90
CA SER A 92 6.94 3.02 -6.87
C SER A 92 6.80 4.54 -6.83
N VAL A 93 5.61 5.06 -6.49
CA VAL A 93 5.42 6.51 -6.24
C VAL A 93 6.26 6.95 -5.04
N GLY A 94 6.14 6.28 -3.90
CA GLY A 94 6.93 6.60 -2.71
C GLY A 94 8.43 6.48 -2.94
N PHE A 95 8.85 5.41 -3.61
CA PHE A 95 10.26 5.16 -3.94
C PHE A 95 10.85 6.24 -4.86
N SER A 96 10.08 6.71 -5.85
CA SER A 96 10.50 7.78 -6.76
C SER A 96 10.74 9.11 -6.05
N ILE A 97 9.97 9.41 -5.00
CA ILE A 97 10.17 10.59 -4.17
C ILE A 97 11.49 10.49 -3.40
N VAL A 98 11.77 9.34 -2.82
CA VAL A 98 13.02 9.10 -2.08
C VAL A 98 14.25 9.19 -2.98
N LEU A 99 14.14 8.72 -4.24
CA LEU A 99 15.23 8.81 -5.24
C LEU A 99 15.35 10.17 -5.90
N GLY A 100 14.35 11.04 -5.79
CA GLY A 100 14.29 12.30 -6.52
C GLY A 100 14.19 12.10 -8.04
N ASP A 101 13.58 10.99 -8.52
CA ASP A 101 13.39 10.71 -9.95
C ASP A 101 11.98 11.13 -10.41
N PRO A 102 11.84 12.33 -11.03
CA PRO A 102 10.54 12.82 -11.46
C PRO A 102 9.95 12.01 -12.62
N ARG A 103 10.78 11.35 -13.44
CA ARG A 103 10.29 10.53 -14.55
C ARG A 103 9.63 9.24 -14.03
N LEU A 104 10.24 8.61 -13.03
CA LEU A 104 9.68 7.45 -12.36
C LEU A 104 8.39 7.84 -11.63
N PHE A 105 8.37 8.99 -10.95
CA PHE A 105 7.23 9.52 -10.24
C PHE A 105 6.00 9.64 -11.15
N TRP A 106 6.10 10.40 -12.25
CA TRP A 106 4.96 10.62 -13.14
C TRP A 106 4.48 9.34 -13.83
N ARG A 107 5.38 8.40 -14.11
CA ARG A 107 5.00 7.08 -14.63
C ARG A 107 4.22 6.27 -13.59
N ALA A 108 4.73 6.18 -12.36
CA ALA A 108 4.09 5.44 -11.29
C ALA A 108 2.72 6.02 -10.93
N VAL A 109 2.61 7.34 -10.80
CA VAL A 109 1.33 8.05 -10.60
C VAL A 109 0.37 7.77 -11.74
N GLY A 110 0.80 7.87 -12.98
CA GLY A 110 -0.03 7.58 -14.14
C GLY A 110 -0.53 6.14 -14.18
N THR A 111 0.31 5.18 -13.79
CA THR A 111 -0.09 3.76 -13.68
C THR A 111 -1.10 3.55 -12.55
N THR A 112 -0.87 4.16 -11.39
CA THR A 112 -1.79 4.09 -10.24
C THR A 112 -3.16 4.68 -10.59
N ILE A 113 -3.19 5.87 -11.20
CA ILE A 113 -4.46 6.52 -11.60
C ILE A 113 -5.23 5.66 -12.61
N ARG A 114 -4.55 5.12 -13.62
CA ARG A 114 -5.18 4.21 -14.60
C ARG A 114 -5.70 2.95 -13.93
N GLY A 115 -4.96 2.41 -12.98
CA GLY A 115 -5.38 1.25 -12.20
C GLY A 115 -6.63 1.53 -11.37
N VAL A 116 -6.66 2.64 -10.66
CA VAL A 116 -7.84 3.06 -9.88
C VAL A 116 -9.04 3.31 -10.79
N ALA A 117 -8.85 4.00 -11.91
CA ALA A 117 -9.93 4.24 -12.88
C ALA A 117 -10.50 2.92 -13.42
N LEU A 118 -9.64 1.96 -13.76
CA LEU A 118 -10.07 0.64 -14.23
C LEU A 118 -10.85 -0.12 -13.14
N ALA A 119 -10.39 -0.08 -11.89
CA ALA A 119 -11.07 -0.71 -10.77
C ALA A 119 -12.47 -0.10 -10.53
N VAL A 120 -12.59 1.22 -10.62
CA VAL A 120 -13.89 1.93 -10.52
C VAL A 120 -14.83 1.52 -11.67
N VAL A 121 -14.32 1.49 -12.90
CA VAL A 121 -15.12 1.05 -14.07
C VAL A 121 -15.61 -0.39 -13.88
N MET A 122 -14.74 -1.30 -13.43
CA MET A 122 -15.12 -2.69 -13.16
C MET A 122 -16.13 -2.81 -12.03
N GLY A 123 -16.01 -2.02 -10.97
CA GLY A 123 -17.00 -1.96 -9.89
C GLY A 123 -18.38 -1.51 -10.40
N ILE A 124 -18.42 -0.48 -11.26
CA ILE A 124 -19.65 -0.02 -11.89
C ILE A 124 -20.25 -1.11 -12.79
N VAL A 125 -19.44 -1.75 -13.63
CA VAL A 125 -19.91 -2.83 -14.52
C VAL A 125 -20.53 -3.98 -13.72
N VAL A 126 -19.85 -4.44 -12.66
CA VAL A 126 -20.37 -5.53 -11.82
C VAL A 126 -21.64 -5.09 -11.10
N GLY A 127 -21.70 -3.87 -10.57
CA GLY A 127 -22.91 -3.34 -9.92
C GLY A 127 -24.11 -3.21 -10.87
N LEU A 128 -23.88 -2.91 -12.14
CA LEU A 128 -24.94 -2.83 -13.16
C LEU A 128 -25.43 -4.21 -13.61
N VAL A 129 -24.54 -5.21 -13.63
CA VAL A 129 -24.87 -6.59 -14.05
C VAL A 129 -25.65 -7.34 -12.98
N VAL A 130 -25.52 -6.97 -11.71
CA VAL A 130 -26.22 -7.60 -10.57
C VAL A 130 -27.37 -6.67 -10.13
N PRO A 131 -28.58 -6.78 -10.71
CA PRO A 131 -29.70 -5.91 -10.36
C PRO A 131 -30.21 -6.20 -8.95
N GLY A 132 -30.49 -5.14 -8.18
CA GLY A 132 -31.01 -5.23 -6.83
C GLY A 132 -29.95 -5.48 -5.75
N ALA A 133 -28.66 -5.27 -6.07
CA ALA A 133 -27.61 -5.30 -5.09
C ALA A 133 -27.75 -4.10 -4.12
N GLU A 134 -28.17 -4.36 -2.89
CA GLU A 134 -28.14 -3.36 -1.82
C GLU A 134 -26.71 -3.21 -1.28
N PRO A 135 -26.32 -2.01 -0.80
CA PRO A 135 -25.02 -1.84 -0.17
C PRO A 135 -24.89 -2.77 1.04
N THR A 136 -23.93 -3.68 0.97
CA THR A 136 -23.66 -4.63 2.06
C THR A 136 -23.01 -3.92 3.26
N ALA A 137 -23.02 -4.56 4.44
CA ALA A 137 -22.37 -4.02 5.63
C ALA A 137 -20.90 -3.72 5.40
N GLN A 138 -20.19 -4.52 4.59
CA GLN A 138 -18.80 -4.27 4.20
C GLN A 138 -18.64 -2.99 3.39
N VAL A 139 -19.51 -2.74 2.42
CA VAL A 139 -19.47 -1.52 1.60
C VAL A 139 -19.68 -0.29 2.46
N LEU A 140 -20.63 -0.33 3.40
CA LEU A 140 -20.92 0.77 4.31
C LEU A 140 -19.75 1.03 5.26
N ASN A 141 -19.16 -0.01 5.84
CA ASN A 141 -17.99 0.11 6.72
C ASN A 141 -16.77 0.68 6.00
N LEU A 142 -16.54 0.31 4.72
CA LEU A 142 -15.44 0.85 3.93
C LEU A 142 -15.67 2.31 3.50
N ALA A 143 -16.91 2.76 3.45
CA ALA A 143 -17.28 4.14 3.09
C ALA A 143 -17.06 5.14 4.25
N GLU A 144 -16.90 4.67 5.49
CA GLU A 144 -16.67 5.49 6.69
C GLU A 144 -15.27 5.27 7.27
N PRO A 145 -14.20 5.83 6.66
CA PRO A 145 -12.84 5.62 7.12
C PRO A 145 -12.61 6.24 8.51
N SER A 146 -11.97 5.49 9.38
CA SER A 146 -11.63 5.88 10.75
C SER A 146 -10.13 6.20 10.90
N ILE A 147 -9.76 6.85 12.01
CA ILE A 147 -8.35 7.06 12.36
C ILE A 147 -7.60 5.73 12.52
N LEU A 148 -8.29 4.66 12.93
CA LEU A 148 -7.70 3.33 13.06
C LEU A 148 -7.31 2.75 11.69
N ASP A 149 -8.10 3.02 10.64
CA ASP A 149 -7.78 2.58 9.27
C ASP A 149 -6.51 3.26 8.76
N LEU A 150 -6.31 4.54 9.11
CA LEU A 150 -5.07 5.25 8.81
C LEU A 150 -3.87 4.60 9.53
N ALA A 151 -4.03 4.22 10.79
CA ALA A 151 -2.97 3.55 11.55
C ALA A 151 -2.64 2.17 10.94
N VAL A 152 -3.66 1.39 10.56
CA VAL A 152 -3.49 0.11 9.86
C VAL A 152 -2.79 0.30 8.53
N ALA A 153 -3.20 1.30 7.74
CA ALA A 153 -2.59 1.60 6.44
C ALA A 153 -1.11 1.97 6.57
N LEU A 154 -0.73 2.77 7.58
CA LEU A 154 0.66 3.13 7.85
C LEU A 154 1.50 1.91 8.25
N LEU A 155 0.98 1.07 9.15
CA LEU A 155 1.67 -0.16 9.58
C LEU A 155 1.83 -1.15 8.42
N ALA A 156 0.76 -1.38 7.66
CA ALA A 156 0.78 -2.26 6.50
C ALA A 156 1.71 -1.74 5.40
N GLY A 157 1.70 -0.43 5.13
CA GLY A 157 2.59 0.19 4.16
C GLY A 157 4.08 0.09 4.54
N THR A 158 4.40 0.29 5.82
CA THR A 158 5.78 0.11 6.32
C THR A 158 6.22 -1.35 6.26
N ALA A 159 5.34 -2.29 6.63
CA ALA A 159 5.62 -3.73 6.52
C ALA A 159 5.85 -4.15 5.06
N ALA A 160 5.01 -3.68 4.13
CA ALA A 160 5.16 -3.97 2.71
C ALA A 160 6.47 -3.39 2.13
N ALA A 161 6.81 -2.13 2.48
CA ALA A 161 8.07 -1.51 2.06
C ALA A 161 9.29 -2.28 2.59
N TYR A 162 9.24 -2.74 3.84
CA TYR A 162 10.28 -3.56 4.43
C TYR A 162 10.40 -4.92 3.73
N ALA A 163 9.28 -5.62 3.52
CA ALA A 163 9.24 -6.93 2.88
C ALA A 163 9.82 -6.90 1.45
N ILE A 164 9.48 -5.88 0.65
CA ILE A 164 10.00 -5.72 -0.72
C ILE A 164 11.50 -5.39 -0.72
N SER A 165 11.98 -4.71 0.33
CA SER A 165 13.40 -4.38 0.46
C SER A 165 14.28 -5.61 0.79
N ARG A 166 13.68 -6.72 1.24
CA ARG A 166 14.37 -7.96 1.63
C ARG A 166 13.98 -9.11 0.71
N LYS A 167 14.95 -9.55 -0.07
CA LYS A 167 14.75 -10.62 -1.08
C LYS A 167 14.27 -11.94 -0.48
N GLU A 168 14.75 -12.31 0.69
CA GLU A 168 14.36 -13.51 1.40
C GLU A 168 12.89 -13.49 1.84
N ILE A 169 12.40 -12.34 2.29
CA ILE A 169 11.03 -12.16 2.74
C ILE A 169 10.07 -12.07 1.55
N SER A 170 10.49 -11.42 0.45
CA SER A 170 9.68 -11.33 -0.76
C SER A 170 9.51 -12.69 -1.45
N ALA A 171 10.52 -13.56 -1.40
CA ALA A 171 10.43 -14.94 -1.90
C ALA A 171 9.49 -15.80 -1.04
N ALA A 172 9.47 -15.61 0.29
CA ALA A 172 8.54 -16.28 1.18
C ALA A 172 7.08 -15.85 0.95
N LEU A 173 6.83 -14.59 0.63
CA LEU A 173 5.49 -14.08 0.28
C LEU A 173 5.01 -14.57 -1.09
N ALA A 174 5.92 -14.87 -2.01
CA ALA A 174 5.59 -15.41 -3.32
C ALA A 174 5.42 -16.96 -3.32
N GLY A 175 5.82 -17.63 -2.24
CA GLY A 175 5.75 -19.08 -2.07
C GLY A 175 4.53 -19.55 -1.25
N VAL A 176 3.62 -18.66 -0.88
CA VAL A 176 2.31 -18.90 -0.28
C VAL A 176 1.25 -18.66 -1.34
#